data_3ed7aeccb3c28be4cad6af0835d5f305
#
_entry.id   3ed7aeccb3c28be4cad6af0835d5f305
#
_cell.length_a   1.000
_cell.length_b   1.000
_cell.length_c   1.000
_cell.angle_alpha   90.00
_cell.angle_beta   90.00
_cell.angle_gamma   90.00
#
_symmetry.space_group_name_H-M   'P 1'
#
loop_
_entity.id
_entity.type
_entity.pdbx_description
1 polymer ?
#
loop_
_entity_poly.entity_id
_entity_poly.type
_entity_poly.pdbx_seq_one_letter_code
_entity_poly.pdbx_strand_id
1 'polypeptide(L)'
;VIGNDAKIGDFNMIQSYTVIGHDDIIGDWNRIDTHVTCVGGIVIENHVDIHTAAVIGHHVVVESEANVGACSFVIRRVKSGTTVFGNPARKLI
;
A
#
# COMPACT_ATOMS: atom_id res chain seq x y z
N VAL A 1 -0.67 12.63 -5.93
CA VAL A 1 0.22 12.53 -7.10
C VAL A 1 0.26 11.09 -7.58
N ILE A 2 0.04 10.92 -8.86
CA ILE A 2 0.06 9.59 -9.48
C ILE A 2 1.17 9.59 -10.52
N GLY A 3 2.09 8.66 -10.39
CA GLY A 3 3.24 8.53 -11.28
C GLY A 3 2.90 7.95 -12.64
N ASN A 4 3.89 7.96 -13.54
CA ASN A 4 3.72 7.45 -14.89
C ASN A 4 3.43 5.96 -14.90
N ASP A 5 2.53 5.55 -15.78
CA ASP A 5 2.17 4.14 -16.00
C ASP A 5 1.61 3.43 -14.76
N ALA A 6 1.17 4.17 -13.76
CA ALA A 6 0.44 3.58 -12.65
C ALA A 6 -0.92 3.10 -13.13
N LYS A 7 -1.37 1.95 -12.61
CA LYS A 7 -2.67 1.37 -12.93
C LYS A 7 -3.47 1.22 -11.66
N ILE A 8 -4.63 1.84 -11.65
CA ILE A 8 -5.50 1.83 -10.47
C ILE A 8 -6.84 1.24 -10.88
N GLY A 9 -7.25 0.21 -10.17
CA GLY A 9 -8.53 -0.44 -10.42
C GLY A 9 -9.71 0.36 -9.91
N ASP A 10 -10.80 -0.35 -9.54
CA ASP A 10 -12.08 0.27 -9.25
C ASP A 10 -12.40 0.27 -7.75
N PHE A 11 -13.25 1.21 -7.36
CA PHE A 11 -13.81 1.29 -6.01
C PHE A 11 -12.75 1.46 -4.92
N ASN A 12 -11.62 2.06 -5.25
CA ASN A 12 -10.58 2.37 -4.28
C ASN A 12 -10.87 3.69 -3.59
N MET A 13 -10.54 3.77 -2.31
CA MET A 13 -10.58 5.03 -1.57
C MET A 13 -9.15 5.46 -1.31
N ILE A 14 -8.71 6.49 -2.02
CA ILE A 14 -7.35 7.01 -1.90
C ILE A 14 -7.45 8.44 -1.35
N GLN A 15 -6.96 8.62 -0.14
CA GLN A 15 -7.09 9.90 0.57
C GLN A 15 -6.06 10.93 0.11
N SER A 16 -6.22 12.14 0.63
CA SER A 16 -5.41 13.30 0.25
C SER A 16 -3.93 13.10 0.54
N TYR A 17 -3.09 13.74 -0.26
CA TYR A 17 -1.64 13.76 -0.10
C TYR A 17 -0.96 12.39 -0.21
N THR A 18 -1.65 11.43 -0.79
CA THR A 18 -1.07 10.12 -1.08
C THR A 18 -0.28 10.18 -2.38
N VAL A 19 0.87 9.53 -2.40
CA VAL A 19 1.70 9.41 -3.60
C VAL A 19 1.63 7.99 -4.11
N ILE A 20 1.20 7.85 -5.36
CA ILE A 20 1.23 6.58 -6.09
C ILE A 20 2.39 6.66 -7.07
N GLY A 21 3.39 5.83 -6.91
CA GLY A 21 4.62 5.88 -7.70
C GLY A 21 4.45 5.34 -9.12
N HIS A 22 5.51 5.47 -9.90
CA HIS A 22 5.52 5.00 -11.28
C HIS A 22 5.39 3.47 -11.32
N ASP A 23 4.65 2.98 -12.29
CA ASP A 23 4.43 1.55 -12.50
C ASP A 23 3.78 0.82 -11.32
N ASP A 24 3.18 1.55 -10.41
CA ASP A 24 2.40 0.92 -9.34
C ASP A 24 1.12 0.31 -9.90
N ILE A 25 0.74 -0.84 -9.35
CA ILE A 25 -0.50 -1.51 -9.73
C ILE A 25 -1.35 -1.66 -8.47
N ILE A 26 -2.53 -1.04 -8.52
CA ILE A 26 -3.48 -1.09 -7.40
C ILE A 26 -4.74 -1.76 -7.90
N GLY A 27 -5.16 -2.82 -7.23
CA GLY A 27 -6.36 -3.56 -7.57
C GLY A 27 -7.63 -2.83 -7.19
N ASP A 28 -8.59 -3.56 -6.61
CA ASP A 28 -9.93 -3.03 -6.33
C ASP A 28 -10.24 -3.03 -4.85
N TRP A 29 -11.15 -2.14 -4.43
CA TRP A 29 -11.69 -2.10 -3.08
C TRP A 29 -10.62 -1.84 -2.01
N ASN A 30 -9.57 -1.14 -2.34
CA ASN A 30 -8.51 -0.81 -1.39
C ASN A 30 -8.81 0.49 -0.67
N ARG A 31 -8.31 0.60 0.55
CA ARG A 31 -8.39 1.81 1.33
C ARG A 31 -6.98 2.27 1.65
N ILE A 32 -6.61 3.42 1.08
CA ILE A 32 -5.29 4.00 1.25
C ILE A 32 -5.47 5.35 1.91
N ASP A 33 -5.07 5.45 3.16
CA ASP A 33 -5.27 6.66 3.96
C ASP A 33 -4.32 7.78 3.55
N THR A 34 -4.50 8.93 4.19
CA THR A 34 -3.76 10.14 3.84
C THR A 34 -2.26 10.00 4.07
N HIS A 35 -1.47 10.69 3.26
CA HIS A 35 -0.01 10.74 3.34
C HIS A 35 0.69 9.39 3.18
N VAL A 36 0.05 8.42 2.57
CA VAL A 36 0.71 7.16 2.23
C VAL A 36 1.60 7.38 1.01
N THR A 37 2.79 6.83 1.04
CA THR A 37 3.72 6.90 -0.09
C THR A 37 3.96 5.50 -0.64
N CYS A 38 3.54 5.29 -1.87
CA CYS A 38 3.86 4.08 -2.62
C CYS A 38 5.00 4.41 -3.55
N VAL A 39 6.16 3.83 -3.32
CA VAL A 39 7.36 4.19 -4.05
C VAL A 39 7.27 3.66 -5.48
N GLY A 40 7.88 2.98 -6.15
CA GLY A 40 7.66 2.56 -7.53
C GLY A 40 7.55 1.05 -7.67
N GLY A 41 6.80 0.60 -8.64
CA GLY A 41 6.70 -0.80 -9.00
C GLY A 41 6.04 -1.69 -7.96
N ILE A 42 5.24 -1.13 -7.08
CA ILE A 42 4.53 -1.91 -6.07
C ILE A 42 3.26 -2.52 -6.63
N VAL A 43 2.77 -3.55 -5.96
CA VAL A 43 1.46 -4.14 -6.26
C VAL A 43 0.65 -4.17 -4.98
N ILE A 44 -0.53 -3.58 -5.01
CA ILE A 44 -1.53 -3.70 -3.94
C ILE A 44 -2.70 -4.45 -4.55
N GLU A 45 -3.02 -5.62 -3.99
CA GLU A 45 -4.08 -6.45 -4.56
C GLU A 45 -5.47 -5.89 -4.22
N ASN A 46 -6.31 -6.63 -3.53
CA ASN A 46 -7.69 -6.19 -3.30
C ASN A 46 -8.04 -6.20 -1.81
N HIS A 47 -8.95 -5.33 -1.42
CA HIS A 47 -9.42 -5.23 -0.03
C HIS A 47 -8.28 -5.02 0.98
N VAL A 48 -7.29 -4.24 0.59
CA VAL A 48 -6.15 -3.91 1.45
C VAL A 48 -6.43 -2.58 2.15
N ASP A 49 -6.08 -2.51 3.43
CA ASP A 49 -6.11 -1.26 4.19
C ASP A 49 -4.69 -0.81 4.49
N ILE A 50 -4.34 0.38 4.03
CA ILE A 50 -3.05 0.99 4.33
C ILE A 50 -3.32 2.27 5.11
N HIS A 51 -2.84 2.32 6.33
CA HIS A 51 -3.14 3.40 7.26
C HIS A 51 -2.20 4.59 7.06
N THR A 52 -2.55 5.69 7.72
CA THR A 52 -1.96 7.01 7.53
C THR A 52 -0.44 6.99 7.60
N ALA A 53 0.19 7.68 6.65
CA ALA A 53 1.63 7.94 6.59
C ALA A 53 2.50 6.70 6.48
N ALA A 54 1.96 5.56 6.08
CA ALA A 54 2.77 4.39 5.78
C ALA A 54 3.55 4.59 4.48
N VAL A 55 4.70 3.96 4.39
CA VAL A 55 5.52 3.96 3.18
C VAL A 55 5.68 2.53 2.68
N ILE A 56 5.29 2.30 1.44
CA ILE A 56 5.44 1.00 0.80
C ILE A 56 6.65 1.09 -0.12
N GLY A 57 7.68 0.33 0.18
CA GLY A 57 8.95 0.37 -0.54
C GLY A 57 8.87 -0.21 -1.94
N HIS A 58 9.96 -0.05 -2.70
CA HIS A 58 10.05 -0.50 -4.09
C HIS A 58 9.68 -1.97 -4.25
N HIS A 59 8.89 -2.26 -5.27
CA HIS A 59 8.56 -3.61 -5.72
C HIS A 59 7.90 -4.49 -4.67
N VAL A 60 7.41 -3.90 -3.57
CA VAL A 60 6.68 -4.65 -2.56
C VAL A 60 5.32 -5.08 -3.10
N VAL A 61 4.92 -6.29 -2.76
CA VAL A 61 3.57 -6.79 -3.04
C VAL A 61 2.80 -6.85 -1.73
N VAL A 62 1.65 -6.20 -1.69
CA VAL A 62 0.72 -6.28 -0.56
C VAL A 62 -0.46 -7.11 -1.02
N GLU A 63 -0.58 -8.32 -0.48
CA GLU A 63 -1.62 -9.25 -0.91
C GLU A 63 -2.98 -8.90 -0.36
N SER A 64 -4.01 -9.48 -0.93
CA SER A 64 -5.39 -9.17 -0.61
C SER A 64 -5.71 -9.31 0.88
N GLU A 65 -6.53 -8.41 1.37
CA GLU A 65 -7.02 -8.39 2.75
C GLU A 65 -5.94 -8.15 3.80
N ALA A 66 -4.77 -7.68 3.39
CA ALA A 66 -3.71 -7.32 4.33
C ALA A 66 -3.98 -5.93 4.93
N ASN A 67 -3.36 -5.68 6.07
CA ASN A 67 -3.41 -4.38 6.74
C ASN A 67 -2.00 -3.89 7.00
N VAL A 68 -1.75 -2.61 6.68
CA VAL A 68 -0.48 -1.96 6.97
C VAL A 68 -0.74 -0.85 7.99
N GLY A 69 -0.10 -0.93 9.14
CA GLY A 69 -0.30 0.03 10.21
C GLY A 69 0.22 1.42 9.88
N ALA A 70 -0.27 2.42 10.62
CA ALA A 70 0.13 3.81 10.41
C ALA A 70 1.63 4.00 10.64
N CYS A 71 2.24 4.88 9.87
CA CYS A 71 3.66 5.22 9.97
C CYS A 71 4.62 4.04 9.80
N SER A 72 4.17 2.97 9.19
CA SER A 72 5.00 1.79 8.95
C SER A 72 5.84 1.95 7.68
N PHE A 73 7.01 1.33 7.66
CA PHE A 73 7.82 1.25 6.46
C PHE A 73 7.93 -0.19 6.01
N VAL A 74 7.25 -0.51 4.90
CA VAL A 74 7.13 -1.87 4.41
C VAL A 74 8.19 -2.12 3.35
N ILE A 75 9.07 -3.09 3.61
CA ILE A 75 10.15 -3.43 2.69
C ILE A 75 10.05 -4.88 2.18
N ARG A 76 9.11 -5.65 2.70
CA ARG A 76 8.91 -7.05 2.32
C ARG A 76 7.46 -7.30 1.91
N ARG A 77 7.26 -8.37 1.16
CA ARG A 77 5.92 -8.80 0.77
C ARG A 77 5.03 -9.00 1.99
N VAL A 78 3.84 -8.43 1.93
CA VAL A 78 2.83 -8.59 2.98
C VAL A 78 1.86 -9.66 2.53
N LYS A 79 1.78 -10.75 3.29
CA LYS A 79 0.94 -11.89 2.94
C LYS A 79 -0.53 -11.61 3.21
N SER A 80 -1.38 -12.27 2.43
CA SER A 80 -2.83 -12.12 2.51
C SER A 80 -3.33 -12.29 3.94
N GLY A 81 -4.23 -11.40 4.33
CA GLY A 81 -4.90 -11.45 5.63
C GLY A 81 -4.03 -11.12 6.83
N THR A 82 -2.79 -10.67 6.63
CA THR A 82 -1.92 -10.34 7.76
C THR A 82 -1.88 -8.84 8.02
N THR A 83 -1.52 -8.49 9.24
CA THR A 83 -1.29 -7.10 9.65
C THR A 83 0.19 -6.92 9.94
N VAL A 84 0.79 -5.90 9.32
CA VAL A 84 2.18 -5.55 9.58
C VAL A 84 2.26 -4.15 10.16
N PHE A 85 3.27 -3.89 10.99
CA PHE A 85 3.44 -2.61 11.65
C PHE A 85 4.90 -2.37 11.99
N GLY A 86 5.30 -1.12 11.95
CA GLY A 86 6.62 -0.67 12.41
C GLY A 86 7.57 -0.27 11.30
N ASN A 87 8.80 0.01 11.67
CA ASN A 87 9.89 0.38 10.77
C ASN A 87 11.15 -0.38 11.18
N PRO A 88 11.56 -1.42 10.44
CA PRO A 88 10.82 -2.02 9.32
C PRO A 88 9.55 -2.71 9.80
N ALA A 89 8.54 -2.73 8.93
CA ALA A 89 7.26 -3.33 9.29
C ALA A 89 7.38 -4.84 9.46
N ARG A 90 6.76 -5.34 10.50
CA ARG A 90 6.76 -6.77 10.83
C ARG A 90 5.35 -7.23 11.11
N LYS A 91 5.09 -8.51 10.88
CA LYS A 91 3.80 -9.10 11.19
C LYS A 91 3.51 -8.98 12.68
N LEU A 92 2.33 -8.47 13.03
CA LEU A 92 1.97 -8.29 14.43
C LEU A 92 1.67 -9.62 15.14
N ILE A 93 0.93 -10.49 14.50
CA ILE A 93 0.61 -11.81 15.07
C ILE A 93 0.34 -12.78 13.94
#